data_3d0f6e0628c1237b915e374d33c19cd8
#
_entry.id   3d0f6e0628c1237b915e374d33c19cd8
#
_cell.length_a   1.000
_cell.length_b   1.000
_cell.length_c   1.000
_cell.angle_alpha   90.00
_cell.angle_beta   90.00
_cell.angle_gamma   90.00
#
_symmetry.space_group_name_H-M   'P 1'
#
loop_
_entity.id
_entity.type
_entity.pdbx_description
1 polymer ?
#
loop_
_entity_poly.entity_id
_entity_poly.type
_entity_poly.pdbx_seq_one_letter_code
_entity_poly.pdbx_strand_id
1 'polypeptide(L)'
;LTPKGIKLGKDGSGSFKFDAEKFPAGPMTVRICASDGKGQKDEFELQLYNKGGVKWKQGIPLNNPPGAKGLKLVFADDFDGTMSISNDGRNARYCAHKPRFGDFGSWAFADVDGEDNPFEQYDGYLRIKARKQEGKKGSTGLIASVNMDGEGFWAKVPFYMECRFIAQSAPGTWPAFWTVNQLDWGVPGGDELDIIEAYGGRGKGRPNHEGYSVFSHYWGQVDENGKGKNGDRTRVPIMGLGGKSYWSTTFHTYAVYAGYKETIYYFDNIEVFRHPTTDDTRNNPHIFLANLAIGGNPFPVDLERYGNGSDMYIDYIRVYAEKELKDFSSPPPATKAHK
;
A
#
# COMPACT_ATOMS: atom_id res chain seq x y z
N LEU A 1 16.59 3.81 -21.51
CA LEU A 1 16.32 3.22 -22.85
C LEU A 1 17.07 3.97 -23.95
N THR A 2 17.06 5.28 -23.95
CA THR A 2 17.69 6.12 -24.98
C THR A 2 18.59 7.19 -24.32
N PRO A 3 19.79 6.82 -23.84
CA PRO A 3 20.66 7.74 -23.07
C PRO A 3 21.05 9.01 -23.83
N LYS A 4 21.05 8.97 -25.17
CA LYS A 4 21.36 10.13 -26.02
C LYS A 4 20.13 10.90 -26.51
N GLY A 5 18.93 10.50 -26.04
CA GLY A 5 17.65 11.06 -26.49
C GLY A 5 17.26 10.58 -27.90
N ILE A 6 16.13 11.09 -28.35
CA ILE A 6 15.56 10.83 -29.69
C ILE A 6 15.42 12.19 -30.38
N LYS A 7 15.89 12.28 -31.62
CA LYS A 7 15.61 13.49 -32.42
C LYS A 7 14.19 13.40 -32.97
N LEU A 8 13.43 14.46 -32.76
CA LEU A 8 12.07 14.56 -33.32
C LEU A 8 12.15 14.95 -34.81
N GLY A 9 11.21 14.41 -35.58
CA GLY A 9 10.95 14.84 -36.95
C GLY A 9 10.44 16.30 -37.03
N LYS A 10 10.30 16.81 -38.25
CA LYS A 10 9.75 18.16 -38.47
C LYS A 10 8.30 18.31 -38.02
N ASP A 11 7.59 17.22 -37.97
CA ASP A 11 6.20 17.09 -37.48
C ASP A 11 6.11 16.91 -35.95
N GLY A 12 7.24 16.94 -35.24
CA GLY A 12 7.31 16.70 -33.80
C GLY A 12 7.22 15.22 -33.41
N SER A 13 7.16 14.29 -34.35
CA SER A 13 7.11 12.87 -34.05
C SER A 13 8.48 12.27 -33.78
N GLY A 14 8.51 11.22 -32.97
CA GLY A 14 9.71 10.43 -32.70
C GLY A 14 9.34 9.00 -32.35
N SER A 15 10.22 8.06 -32.63
CA SER A 15 10.03 6.66 -32.28
C SER A 15 11.30 6.04 -31.74
N PHE A 16 11.13 5.08 -30.83
CA PHE A 16 12.23 4.25 -30.38
C PHE A 16 11.72 2.82 -30.20
N LYS A 17 12.65 1.88 -30.24
CA LYS A 17 12.39 0.46 -29.97
C LYS A 17 13.24 0.04 -28.79
N PHE A 18 12.68 -0.81 -27.96
CA PHE A 18 13.42 -1.50 -26.90
C PHE A 18 13.03 -2.97 -26.88
N ASP A 19 13.96 -3.79 -26.43
CA ASP A 19 13.77 -5.23 -26.30
C ASP A 19 13.13 -5.51 -24.95
N ALA A 20 11.84 -5.80 -24.93
CA ALA A 20 11.08 -6.04 -23.71
C ALA A 20 11.57 -7.28 -22.93
N GLU A 21 12.17 -8.27 -23.62
CA GLU A 21 12.70 -9.46 -22.97
C GLU A 21 13.88 -9.18 -22.03
N LYS A 22 14.53 -8.03 -22.19
CA LYS A 22 15.63 -7.60 -21.32
C LYS A 22 15.18 -6.85 -20.07
N PHE A 23 13.88 -6.61 -19.94
CA PHE A 23 13.29 -5.90 -18.81
C PHE A 23 12.47 -6.85 -17.93
N PRO A 24 12.17 -6.48 -16.69
CA PRO A 24 11.35 -7.30 -15.80
C PRO A 24 9.99 -7.64 -16.39
N ALA A 25 9.53 -8.84 -16.15
CA ALA A 25 8.14 -9.19 -16.33
C ALA A 25 7.26 -8.46 -15.31
N GLY A 26 6.04 -8.12 -15.69
CA GLY A 26 5.08 -7.44 -14.82
C GLY A 26 4.91 -5.96 -15.14
N PRO A 27 4.29 -5.19 -14.24
CA PRO A 27 4.07 -3.76 -14.42
C PRO A 27 5.38 -3.01 -14.49
N MET A 28 5.47 -2.07 -15.43
CA MET A 28 6.63 -1.22 -15.62
C MET A 28 6.21 0.19 -16.04
N THR A 29 6.95 1.18 -15.58
CA THR A 29 6.74 2.58 -15.97
C THR A 29 7.83 3.02 -16.93
N VAL A 30 7.43 3.53 -18.09
CA VAL A 30 8.32 4.20 -19.04
C VAL A 30 8.13 5.70 -18.89
N ARG A 31 9.17 6.39 -18.46
CA ARG A 31 9.17 7.86 -18.39
C ARG A 31 9.71 8.43 -19.66
N ILE A 32 8.95 9.32 -20.28
CA ILE A 32 9.30 10.08 -21.47
C ILE A 32 9.56 11.51 -21.02
N CYS A 33 10.79 11.97 -21.21
CA CYS A 33 11.19 13.35 -20.88
C CYS A 33 11.44 14.11 -22.17
N ALA A 34 10.75 15.22 -22.37
CA ALA A 34 10.98 16.15 -23.46
C ALA A 34 11.75 17.37 -22.96
N SER A 35 12.65 17.92 -23.79
CA SER A 35 13.39 19.14 -23.49
C SER A 35 13.58 19.94 -24.78
N ASP A 36 13.37 21.25 -24.71
CA ASP A 36 13.58 22.16 -25.83
C ASP A 36 15.06 22.63 -26.00
N GLY A 37 15.94 22.11 -25.12
CA GLY A 37 17.34 22.55 -25.09
C GLY A 37 17.58 23.95 -24.52
N LYS A 38 16.52 24.67 -24.15
CA LYS A 38 16.56 26.03 -23.56
C LYS A 38 16.19 26.05 -22.07
N GLY A 39 16.00 24.87 -21.49
CA GLY A 39 15.69 24.67 -20.08
C GLY A 39 14.23 24.33 -19.78
N GLN A 40 13.33 24.35 -20.74
CA GLN A 40 11.98 23.83 -20.59
C GLN A 40 12.03 22.30 -20.68
N LYS A 41 11.33 21.65 -19.76
CA LYS A 41 11.22 20.20 -19.69
C LYS A 41 9.77 19.83 -19.41
N ASP A 42 9.35 18.75 -20.02
CA ASP A 42 8.07 18.11 -19.76
C ASP A 42 8.27 16.60 -19.61
N GLU A 43 7.49 15.98 -18.77
CA GLU A 43 7.58 14.54 -18.50
C GLU A 43 6.22 13.89 -18.62
N PHE A 44 6.20 12.74 -19.26
CA PHE A 44 5.05 11.87 -19.37
C PHE A 44 5.43 10.46 -18.93
N GLU A 45 4.57 9.81 -18.14
CA GLU A 45 4.74 8.43 -17.74
C GLU A 45 3.74 7.54 -18.45
N LEU A 46 4.25 6.48 -19.06
CA LEU A 46 3.46 5.43 -19.67
C LEU A 46 3.57 4.18 -18.81
N GLN A 47 2.45 3.72 -18.28
CA GLN A 47 2.37 2.45 -17.58
C GLN A 47 2.14 1.32 -18.57
N LEU A 48 3.02 0.34 -18.55
CA LEU A 48 2.98 -0.84 -19.39
C LEU A 48 2.97 -2.10 -18.52
N TYR A 49 2.53 -3.18 -19.09
CA TYR A 49 2.67 -4.51 -18.52
C TYR A 49 3.50 -5.38 -19.44
N ASN A 50 4.68 -5.81 -18.98
CA ASN A 50 5.60 -6.61 -19.76
C ASN A 50 5.34 -8.10 -19.53
N LYS A 51 4.64 -8.74 -20.46
CA LYS A 51 4.36 -10.20 -20.41
C LYS A 51 5.55 -11.07 -20.78
N GLY A 52 6.45 -10.56 -21.63
CA GLY A 52 7.59 -11.31 -22.18
C GLY A 52 8.90 -11.10 -21.44
N GLY A 53 8.87 -10.38 -20.33
CA GLY A 53 10.09 -10.02 -19.60
C GLY A 53 10.68 -11.15 -18.78
N VAL A 54 11.89 -10.90 -18.28
CA VAL A 54 12.55 -11.81 -17.36
C VAL A 54 11.87 -11.77 -15.99
N LYS A 55 11.61 -12.95 -15.41
CA LYS A 55 11.15 -13.04 -14.02
C LYS A 55 12.30 -12.63 -13.11
N TRP A 56 12.25 -11.45 -12.57
CA TRP A 56 13.22 -11.01 -11.58
C TRP A 56 12.52 -10.24 -10.45
N LYS A 57 13.17 -10.25 -9.32
CA LYS A 57 12.65 -9.57 -8.13
C LYS A 57 13.05 -8.11 -8.16
N GLN A 58 12.10 -7.25 -8.35
CA GLN A 58 12.26 -5.81 -8.17
C GLN A 58 12.16 -5.48 -6.67
N GLY A 59 12.94 -4.50 -6.21
CA GLY A 59 13.10 -4.24 -4.79
C GLY A 59 14.00 -5.29 -4.13
N ILE A 60 13.84 -5.51 -2.83
CA ILE A 60 14.66 -6.46 -2.05
C ILE A 60 13.75 -7.45 -1.31
N PRO A 61 13.14 -8.42 -2.02
CA PRO A 61 12.34 -9.45 -1.37
C PRO A 61 13.28 -10.51 -0.75
N LEU A 62 13.17 -10.69 0.55
CA LEU A 62 13.92 -11.69 1.30
C LEU A 62 12.96 -12.72 1.91
N ASN A 63 13.38 -14.00 1.94
CA ASN A 63 12.59 -15.03 2.62
C ASN A 63 12.67 -14.89 4.16
N ASN A 64 13.79 -14.33 4.64
CA ASN A 64 14.03 -14.08 6.06
C ASN A 64 14.53 -12.63 6.22
N PRO A 65 13.63 -11.64 6.18
CA PRO A 65 14.02 -10.25 6.31
C PRO A 65 14.64 -9.98 7.68
N PRO A 66 15.65 -9.09 7.78
CA PRO A 66 16.31 -8.79 9.05
C PRO A 66 15.37 -8.38 10.18
N GLY A 67 14.31 -7.63 9.85
CA GLY A 67 13.29 -7.20 10.82
C GLY A 67 12.45 -8.35 11.38
N ALA A 68 12.42 -9.52 10.73
CA ALA A 68 11.70 -10.70 11.19
C ALA A 68 12.61 -11.70 11.95
N LYS A 69 13.82 -11.29 12.30
CA LYS A 69 14.78 -12.18 12.97
C LYS A 69 14.20 -12.82 14.23
N GLY A 70 14.23 -14.15 14.29
CA GLY A 70 13.69 -14.91 15.43
C GLY A 70 12.20 -15.21 15.37
N LEU A 71 11.49 -14.68 14.38
CA LEU A 71 10.08 -14.94 14.15
C LEU A 71 9.89 -16.04 13.08
N LYS A 72 8.70 -16.64 13.06
CA LYS A 72 8.30 -17.65 12.08
C LYS A 72 7.30 -17.05 11.11
N LEU A 73 7.37 -17.48 9.85
CA LEU A 73 6.32 -17.15 8.86
C LEU A 73 5.00 -17.80 9.30
N VAL A 74 3.99 -16.99 9.61
CA VAL A 74 2.67 -17.44 10.08
C VAL A 74 1.55 -17.14 9.08
N PHE A 75 1.78 -16.20 8.17
CA PHE A 75 0.89 -15.87 7.07
C PHE A 75 1.71 -15.55 5.83
N ALA A 76 1.32 -16.10 4.70
CA ALA A 76 1.88 -15.74 3.40
C ALA A 76 0.80 -15.83 2.32
N ASP A 77 0.79 -14.85 1.43
CA ASP A 77 0.04 -14.88 0.19
C ASP A 77 0.90 -14.24 -0.90
N ASP A 78 1.34 -15.05 -1.83
CA ASP A 78 2.13 -14.63 -2.99
C ASP A 78 1.23 -14.48 -4.24
N PHE A 79 -0.10 -14.55 -4.07
CA PHE A 79 -1.13 -14.40 -5.10
C PHE A 79 -0.93 -15.28 -6.35
N ASP A 80 -0.25 -16.41 -6.20
CA ASP A 80 -0.05 -17.39 -7.26
C ASP A 80 -1.23 -18.36 -7.44
N GLY A 81 -2.11 -18.43 -6.44
CA GLY A 81 -3.28 -19.30 -6.39
C GLY A 81 -4.57 -18.60 -6.83
N THR A 82 -5.71 -19.24 -6.60
CA THR A 82 -7.01 -18.61 -6.85
C THR A 82 -7.25 -17.46 -5.87
N MET A 83 -7.69 -16.32 -6.39
CA MET A 83 -8.05 -15.16 -5.59
C MET A 83 -9.14 -15.51 -4.57
N SER A 84 -8.90 -15.19 -3.30
CA SER A 84 -9.80 -15.50 -2.19
C SER A 84 -10.19 -14.22 -1.46
N ILE A 85 -11.11 -13.46 -2.06
CA ILE A 85 -11.67 -12.22 -1.55
C ILE A 85 -13.20 -12.35 -1.63
N SER A 86 -13.93 -11.93 -0.60
CA SER A 86 -15.39 -11.78 -0.64
C SER A 86 -15.82 -10.46 0.00
N ASN A 87 -17.05 -10.02 -0.28
CA ASN A 87 -17.53 -8.71 0.17
C ASN A 87 -17.52 -8.58 1.70
N ASP A 88 -17.91 -9.63 2.39
CA ASP A 88 -17.97 -9.67 3.85
C ASP A 88 -16.79 -10.41 4.51
N GLY A 89 -15.89 -10.98 3.73
CA GLY A 89 -14.74 -11.77 4.18
C GLY A 89 -15.08 -13.20 4.63
N ARG A 90 -16.34 -13.61 4.58
CA ARG A 90 -16.73 -14.97 4.97
C ARG A 90 -16.36 -15.99 3.90
N ASN A 91 -15.82 -17.13 4.33
CA ASN A 91 -15.33 -18.19 3.44
C ASN A 91 -14.25 -17.72 2.45
N ALA A 92 -13.58 -16.63 2.76
CA ALA A 92 -12.50 -16.07 1.97
C ALA A 92 -11.32 -15.70 2.87
N ARG A 93 -10.16 -15.50 2.25
CA ARG A 93 -8.95 -15.09 2.94
C ARG A 93 -8.96 -13.63 3.31
N TYR A 94 -9.69 -12.81 2.52
CA TYR A 94 -9.79 -11.39 2.68
C TYR A 94 -11.23 -10.90 2.59
N CYS A 95 -11.51 -9.84 3.35
CA CYS A 95 -12.68 -9.00 3.18
C CYS A 95 -12.38 -7.88 2.19
N ALA A 96 -13.29 -7.61 1.26
CA ALA A 96 -13.17 -6.50 0.29
C ALA A 96 -13.42 -5.12 0.91
N HIS A 97 -13.82 -5.07 2.16
CA HIS A 97 -14.16 -3.86 2.89
C HIS A 97 -13.45 -3.80 4.24
N LYS A 98 -13.36 -2.60 4.77
CA LYS A 98 -12.87 -2.38 6.11
C LYS A 98 -13.90 -2.91 7.11
N PRO A 99 -13.55 -3.85 8.00
CA PRO A 99 -14.50 -4.44 8.92
C PRO A 99 -15.21 -3.38 9.79
N ARG A 100 -16.54 -3.44 9.87
CA ARG A 100 -17.41 -2.56 10.67
C ARG A 100 -17.35 -1.06 10.36
N PHE A 101 -16.62 -0.66 9.32
CA PHE A 101 -16.41 0.75 9.01
C PHE A 101 -16.80 1.05 7.57
N GLY A 102 -17.26 2.28 7.36
CA GLY A 102 -17.49 2.80 6.05
C GLY A 102 -16.20 3.05 5.26
N ASP A 103 -16.36 3.36 4.01
CA ASP A 103 -15.29 3.74 3.11
C ASP A 103 -14.59 5.02 3.59
N PHE A 104 -13.36 5.16 3.17
CA PHE A 104 -12.60 6.39 3.29
C PHE A 104 -12.08 6.82 1.91
N GLY A 105 -11.59 8.06 1.82
CA GLY A 105 -11.29 8.64 0.53
C GLY A 105 -12.53 9.25 -0.12
N SER A 106 -12.48 9.44 -1.44
CA SER A 106 -13.58 10.04 -2.22
C SER A 106 -14.31 9.04 -3.09
N TRP A 107 -13.69 7.89 -3.40
CA TRP A 107 -14.25 6.80 -4.18
C TRP A 107 -14.61 5.63 -3.28
N ALA A 108 -15.67 4.91 -3.63
CA ALA A 108 -16.12 3.75 -2.87
C ALA A 108 -15.19 2.55 -3.05
N PHE A 109 -15.01 1.77 -2.00
CA PHE A 109 -14.48 0.41 -2.13
C PHE A 109 -15.61 -0.50 -2.63
N ALA A 110 -15.39 -1.16 -3.76
CA ALA A 110 -16.42 -1.90 -4.46
C ALA A 110 -16.41 -3.39 -4.14
N ASP A 111 -17.57 -4.01 -4.32
CA ASP A 111 -17.80 -5.43 -4.15
C ASP A 111 -17.09 -6.28 -5.22
N VAL A 112 -16.73 -7.52 -4.87
CA VAL A 112 -16.06 -8.45 -5.78
C VAL A 112 -17.01 -9.06 -6.81
N ASP A 113 -18.31 -9.09 -6.56
CA ASP A 113 -19.35 -9.65 -7.42
C ASP A 113 -20.11 -8.58 -8.21
N GLY A 114 -19.73 -7.29 -8.04
CA GLY A 114 -20.28 -6.16 -8.78
C GLY A 114 -19.64 -5.97 -10.16
N GLU A 115 -20.32 -5.21 -11.03
CA GLU A 115 -19.78 -4.80 -12.34
C GLU A 115 -18.47 -4.02 -12.20
N ASP A 116 -18.30 -3.36 -11.06
CA ASP A 116 -17.16 -2.52 -10.72
C ASP A 116 -16.09 -3.26 -9.94
N ASN A 117 -16.08 -4.58 -9.94
CA ASN A 117 -15.08 -5.39 -9.23
C ASN A 117 -13.67 -4.83 -9.41
N PRO A 118 -13.04 -4.34 -8.31
CA PRO A 118 -11.73 -3.72 -8.41
C PRO A 118 -10.59 -4.73 -8.42
N PHE A 119 -10.86 -6.00 -8.16
CA PHE A 119 -9.84 -7.01 -7.96
C PHE A 119 -9.65 -7.87 -9.20
N GLU A 120 -8.41 -8.21 -9.45
CA GLU A 120 -8.03 -9.12 -10.52
C GLU A 120 -6.75 -9.85 -10.09
N GLN A 121 -6.76 -11.18 -10.19
CA GLN A 121 -5.51 -11.91 -10.14
C GLN A 121 -4.88 -11.87 -11.52
N TYR A 122 -3.70 -11.30 -11.60
CA TYR A 122 -3.03 -11.07 -12.85
C TYR A 122 -1.56 -11.46 -12.78
N ASP A 123 -1.22 -12.59 -13.38
CA ASP A 123 0.17 -13.06 -13.54
C ASP A 123 0.95 -13.19 -12.22
N GLY A 124 0.28 -13.74 -11.18
CA GLY A 124 0.89 -13.90 -9.85
C GLY A 124 0.91 -12.62 -9.01
N TYR A 125 0.05 -11.65 -9.34
CA TYR A 125 -0.17 -10.44 -8.54
C TYR A 125 -1.64 -10.28 -8.20
N LEU A 126 -1.93 -9.70 -7.05
CA LEU A 126 -3.23 -9.08 -6.83
C LEU A 126 -3.20 -7.69 -7.44
N ARG A 127 -3.99 -7.47 -8.48
CA ARG A 127 -4.22 -6.15 -9.05
C ARG A 127 -5.45 -5.52 -8.44
N ILE A 128 -5.29 -4.35 -7.83
CA ILE A 128 -6.38 -3.49 -7.37
C ILE A 128 -6.53 -2.35 -8.37
N LYS A 129 -7.73 -2.22 -8.94
CA LYS A 129 -8.07 -1.24 -9.96
C LYS A 129 -8.91 -0.12 -9.37
N ALA A 130 -8.53 1.11 -9.60
CA ALA A 130 -9.40 2.27 -9.41
C ALA A 130 -9.89 2.76 -10.77
N ARG A 131 -11.21 2.87 -10.95
CA ARG A 131 -11.83 3.27 -12.23
C ARG A 131 -12.91 4.32 -11.99
N LYS A 132 -12.84 5.38 -12.80
CA LYS A 132 -13.90 6.38 -12.85
C LYS A 132 -15.15 5.76 -13.48
N GLN A 133 -16.29 6.06 -12.91
CA GLN A 133 -17.57 5.61 -13.41
C GLN A 133 -18.32 6.76 -14.07
N GLU A 134 -19.06 6.48 -15.15
CA GLU A 134 -19.89 7.48 -15.80
C GLU A 134 -21.01 7.94 -14.86
N GLY A 135 -21.13 9.25 -14.69
CA GLY A 135 -22.14 9.85 -13.81
C GLY A 135 -21.91 9.66 -12.31
N LYS A 136 -20.79 9.02 -11.89
CA LYS A 136 -20.44 8.76 -10.49
C LYS A 136 -18.98 9.14 -10.20
N LYS A 137 -18.58 9.09 -8.92
CA LYS A 137 -17.19 9.39 -8.53
C LYS A 137 -16.22 8.34 -9.08
N GLY A 138 -16.45 7.09 -8.81
CA GLY A 138 -15.62 5.96 -9.19
C GLY A 138 -15.52 4.93 -8.07
N SER A 139 -14.93 3.79 -8.42
CA SER A 139 -14.72 2.66 -7.52
C SER A 139 -13.24 2.29 -7.42
N THR A 140 -12.88 1.68 -6.31
CA THR A 140 -11.52 1.19 -6.01
C THR A 140 -11.60 0.02 -5.05
N GLY A 141 -10.46 -0.50 -4.55
CA GLY A 141 -10.43 -1.70 -3.72
C GLY A 141 -9.58 -1.57 -2.46
N LEU A 142 -10.00 -2.34 -1.47
CA LEU A 142 -9.32 -2.58 -0.20
C LEU A 142 -9.41 -4.07 0.11
N ILE A 143 -8.39 -4.65 0.72
CA ILE A 143 -8.45 -5.97 1.35
C ILE A 143 -8.11 -5.86 2.83
N ALA A 144 -8.84 -6.63 3.66
CA ALA A 144 -8.58 -6.76 5.09
C ALA A 144 -8.38 -8.23 5.46
N SER A 145 -7.51 -8.51 6.43
CA SER A 145 -7.17 -9.88 6.86
C SER A 145 -8.22 -10.56 7.73
N VAL A 146 -9.32 -9.88 8.03
CA VAL A 146 -10.46 -10.41 8.79
C VAL A 146 -11.77 -10.08 8.09
N ASN A 147 -12.82 -10.84 8.40
CA ASN A 147 -14.16 -10.60 7.91
C ASN A 147 -14.86 -9.45 8.66
N MET A 148 -16.10 -9.14 8.30
CA MET A 148 -16.89 -8.06 8.90
C MET A 148 -17.16 -8.26 10.40
N ASP A 149 -17.08 -9.49 10.89
CA ASP A 149 -17.25 -9.84 12.30
C ASP A 149 -15.93 -9.83 13.10
N GLY A 150 -14.79 -9.66 12.40
CA GLY A 150 -13.45 -9.69 12.99
C GLY A 150 -12.83 -11.09 13.06
N GLU A 151 -13.43 -12.07 12.41
CA GLU A 151 -12.84 -13.41 12.29
C GLU A 151 -11.84 -13.44 11.14
N GLY A 152 -10.72 -14.12 11.34
CA GLY A 152 -9.68 -14.25 10.32
C GLY A 152 -8.28 -14.15 10.92
N PHE A 153 -7.36 -13.57 10.17
CA PHE A 153 -5.96 -13.50 10.59
C PHE A 153 -5.67 -12.26 11.44
N TRP A 154 -5.08 -12.51 12.61
CA TRP A 154 -4.57 -11.51 13.54
C TRP A 154 -3.11 -11.82 13.87
N ALA A 155 -2.30 -10.81 14.18
CA ALA A 155 -0.97 -10.99 14.72
C ALA A 155 -0.81 -10.23 16.04
N LYS A 156 -0.18 -10.85 17.03
CA LYS A 156 0.16 -10.24 18.32
C LYS A 156 1.68 -10.06 18.41
N VAL A 157 2.11 -9.00 19.08
CA VAL A 157 3.54 -8.74 19.29
C VAL A 157 4.26 -9.92 19.97
N PRO A 158 5.51 -10.23 19.58
CA PRO A 158 6.23 -9.59 18.49
C PRO A 158 5.79 -10.12 17.12
N PHE A 159 5.57 -9.22 16.19
CA PHE A 159 5.31 -9.57 14.80
C PHE A 159 6.10 -8.67 13.82
N TYR A 160 6.28 -9.17 12.62
CA TYR A 160 6.76 -8.42 11.46
C TYR A 160 5.79 -8.63 10.32
N MET A 161 5.22 -7.56 9.80
CA MET A 161 4.31 -7.59 8.66
C MET A 161 4.93 -6.85 7.49
N GLU A 162 4.92 -7.45 6.31
CA GLU A 162 5.42 -6.83 5.09
C GLU A 162 4.46 -7.03 3.90
N CYS A 163 4.42 -6.03 3.06
CA CYS A 163 3.74 -6.06 1.77
C CYS A 163 4.71 -5.56 0.69
N ARG A 164 4.74 -6.24 -0.44
CA ARG A 164 5.51 -5.83 -1.60
C ARG A 164 4.57 -5.43 -2.72
N PHE A 165 4.65 -4.19 -3.14
CA PHE A 165 3.76 -3.68 -4.18
C PHE A 165 4.39 -2.56 -5.02
N ILE A 166 3.73 -2.28 -6.16
CA ILE A 166 3.87 -1.08 -6.97
C ILE A 166 2.49 -0.47 -7.21
N ALA A 167 2.37 0.84 -7.22
CA ALA A 167 1.12 1.54 -7.53
C ALA A 167 1.38 2.76 -8.41
N GLN A 168 0.40 3.12 -9.22
CA GLN A 168 0.47 4.31 -10.06
C GLN A 168 0.34 5.59 -9.23
N SER A 169 1.13 6.60 -9.57
CA SER A 169 1.13 7.91 -8.91
C SER A 169 0.46 8.97 -9.77
N ALA A 170 -0.69 9.43 -9.32
CA ALA A 170 -1.40 10.58 -9.88
C ALA A 170 -2.09 11.37 -8.75
N PRO A 171 -2.42 12.65 -8.95
CA PRO A 171 -3.14 13.41 -7.93
C PRO A 171 -4.40 12.69 -7.48
N GLY A 172 -4.53 12.50 -6.18
CA GLY A 172 -5.63 11.77 -5.57
C GLY A 172 -5.42 10.27 -5.37
N THR A 173 -4.39 9.62 -5.96
CA THR A 173 -4.07 8.23 -5.61
C THR A 173 -3.49 8.15 -4.20
N TRP A 174 -3.91 7.12 -3.46
CA TRP A 174 -3.53 6.89 -2.07
C TRP A 174 -3.41 5.39 -1.79
N PRO A 175 -2.37 4.73 -2.36
CA PRO A 175 -2.05 3.37 -1.97
C PRO A 175 -1.52 3.34 -0.54
N ALA A 176 -1.96 2.34 0.24
CA ALA A 176 -1.55 2.14 1.61
C ALA A 176 -1.44 0.66 1.98
N PHE A 177 -0.54 0.37 2.90
CA PHE A 177 -0.48 -0.86 3.67
C PHE A 177 -0.35 -0.49 5.13
N TRP A 178 -1.28 -0.98 5.95
CA TRP A 178 -1.43 -0.54 7.33
C TRP A 178 -2.01 -1.64 8.21
N THR A 179 -1.95 -1.45 9.52
CA THR A 179 -2.44 -2.39 10.51
C THR A 179 -3.16 -1.65 11.62
N VAL A 180 -4.18 -2.27 12.18
CA VAL A 180 -4.98 -1.70 13.26
C VAL A 180 -5.35 -2.78 14.26
N ASN A 181 -5.43 -2.42 15.54
CA ASN A 181 -5.77 -3.36 16.62
C ASN A 181 -7.18 -3.18 17.18
N GLN A 182 -8.02 -2.39 16.49
CA GLN A 182 -9.44 -2.24 16.84
C GLN A 182 -10.29 -2.27 15.58
N LEU A 183 -11.55 -2.66 15.75
CA LEU A 183 -12.52 -2.68 14.65
C LEU A 183 -13.57 -1.56 14.79
N ASP A 184 -13.80 -1.03 15.97
CA ASP A 184 -14.81 -0.02 16.27
C ASP A 184 -14.18 1.35 16.49
N TRP A 185 -14.25 2.24 15.52
CA TRP A 185 -13.69 3.61 15.57
C TRP A 185 -14.41 4.56 16.54
N GLY A 186 -15.62 4.22 16.96
CA GLY A 186 -16.37 4.99 17.95
C GLY A 186 -15.92 4.77 19.39
N VAL A 187 -15.00 3.81 19.62
CA VAL A 187 -14.51 3.45 20.97
C VAL A 187 -13.13 4.06 21.14
N PRO A 188 -12.90 4.85 22.20
CA PRO A 188 -11.56 5.35 22.53
C PRO A 188 -10.57 4.20 22.78
N GLY A 189 -9.35 4.38 22.33
CA GLY A 189 -8.28 3.39 22.45
C GLY A 189 -8.03 2.66 21.12
N GLY A 190 -6.86 2.08 21.03
CA GLY A 190 -6.41 1.40 19.83
C GLY A 190 -5.34 2.17 19.07
N ASP A 191 -4.52 1.39 18.37
CA ASP A 191 -3.45 1.88 17.54
C ASP A 191 -3.71 1.51 16.07
N GLU A 192 -3.36 2.43 15.19
CA GLU A 192 -3.24 2.23 13.76
C GLU A 192 -1.80 2.52 13.37
N LEU A 193 -1.18 1.59 12.67
CA LEU A 193 0.20 1.72 12.21
C LEU A 193 0.19 1.76 10.68
N ASP A 194 0.30 2.95 10.10
CA ASP A 194 0.42 3.12 8.66
C ASP A 194 1.86 2.87 8.24
N ILE A 195 2.10 1.71 7.68
CA ILE A 195 3.42 1.27 7.23
C ILE A 195 3.85 2.07 6.02
N ILE A 196 2.90 2.36 5.16
CA ILE A 196 3.01 3.28 4.04
C ILE A 196 1.66 3.93 3.74
N GLU A 197 1.66 5.24 3.61
CA GLU A 197 0.66 6.03 2.94
C GLU A 197 1.35 6.86 1.85
N ALA A 198 1.14 6.51 0.60
CA ALA A 198 1.72 7.22 -0.52
C ALA A 198 0.67 8.07 -1.23
N TYR A 199 0.87 9.38 -1.23
CA TYR A 199 -0.03 10.34 -1.86
C TYR A 199 0.53 10.76 -3.21
N GLY A 200 -0.21 10.48 -4.28
CA GLY A 200 0.25 10.52 -5.67
C GLY A 200 0.48 11.88 -6.29
N GLY A 201 0.30 12.96 -5.55
CA GLY A 201 0.63 14.30 -6.03
C GLY A 201 -0.40 15.36 -5.70
N ARG A 202 -0.06 16.61 -6.04
CA ARG A 202 -0.79 17.82 -5.63
C ARG A 202 -1.52 18.54 -6.78
N GLY A 203 -1.53 17.97 -7.97
CA GLY A 203 -2.16 18.57 -9.12
C GLY A 203 -1.49 18.15 -10.44
N LYS A 204 -2.03 18.64 -11.55
CA LYS A 204 -1.56 18.29 -12.89
C LYS A 204 -0.05 18.55 -13.04
N GLY A 205 0.67 17.56 -13.56
CA GLY A 205 2.11 17.64 -13.77
C GLY A 205 2.97 17.66 -12.51
N ARG A 206 2.41 17.37 -11.33
CA ARG A 206 3.14 17.34 -10.04
C ARG A 206 2.89 16.03 -9.29
N PRO A 207 3.25 14.89 -9.85
CA PRO A 207 3.16 13.62 -9.15
C PRO A 207 4.13 13.61 -7.96
N ASN A 208 3.75 12.92 -6.90
CA ASN A 208 4.60 12.72 -5.73
C ASN A 208 5.08 11.27 -5.69
N HIS A 209 6.29 11.03 -6.17
CA HIS A 209 6.87 9.68 -6.16
C HIS A 209 8.03 9.53 -5.18
N GLU A 210 8.56 10.64 -4.68
CA GLU A 210 9.87 10.69 -4.02
C GLU A 210 9.83 10.20 -2.59
N GLY A 211 8.64 10.02 -2.04
CA GLY A 211 8.50 9.59 -0.67
C GLY A 211 7.06 9.24 -0.31
N TYR A 212 6.92 8.69 0.87
CA TYR A 212 5.65 8.31 1.47
C TYR A 212 5.65 8.71 2.95
N SER A 213 4.48 8.64 3.59
CA SER A 213 4.31 8.88 5.01
C SER A 213 4.27 7.55 5.76
N VAL A 214 4.87 7.53 6.94
CA VAL A 214 4.68 6.55 8.00
C VAL A 214 3.98 7.27 9.13
N PHE A 215 2.94 6.67 9.67
CA PHE A 215 2.19 7.25 10.78
C PHE A 215 1.77 6.15 11.76
N SER A 216 1.83 6.46 13.06
CA SER A 216 1.20 5.66 14.12
C SER A 216 0.15 6.52 14.77
N HIS A 217 -1.13 6.23 14.53
CA HIS A 217 -2.24 6.89 15.17
C HIS A 217 -2.57 6.21 16.50
N TYR A 218 -2.91 7.02 17.51
CA TYR A 218 -3.31 6.59 18.84
C TYR A 218 -4.75 7.07 19.09
N TRP A 219 -5.71 6.36 18.52
CA TRP A 219 -7.10 6.77 18.47
C TRP A 219 -7.73 6.86 19.84
N GLY A 220 -8.24 8.04 20.20
CA GLY A 220 -8.91 8.30 21.47
C GLY A 220 -8.03 8.17 22.72
N GLN A 221 -6.73 7.94 22.56
CA GLN A 221 -5.81 7.91 23.69
C GLN A 221 -5.49 9.32 24.20
N VAL A 222 -5.33 9.45 25.50
CA VAL A 222 -4.96 10.70 26.14
C VAL A 222 -3.65 10.52 26.92
N ASP A 223 -2.91 11.61 27.11
CA ASP A 223 -1.75 11.66 27.99
C ASP A 223 -2.18 11.77 29.47
N GLU A 224 -1.21 11.84 30.37
CA GLU A 224 -1.42 11.98 31.83
C GLU A 224 -2.22 13.23 32.21
N ASN A 225 -2.30 14.22 31.34
CA ASN A 225 -3.04 15.47 31.55
C ASN A 225 -4.43 15.45 30.87
N GLY A 226 -4.84 14.31 30.30
CA GLY A 226 -6.11 14.16 29.59
C GLY A 226 -6.12 14.79 28.18
N LYS A 227 -4.96 15.20 27.64
CA LYS A 227 -4.81 15.71 26.29
C LYS A 227 -4.63 14.54 25.32
N GLY A 228 -5.31 14.59 24.18
CA GLY A 228 -5.17 13.59 23.13
C GLY A 228 -3.70 13.37 22.72
N LYS A 229 -3.26 12.12 22.70
CA LYS A 229 -1.91 11.77 22.26
C LYS A 229 -1.76 12.09 20.76
N ASN A 230 -0.68 12.78 20.43
CA ASN A 230 -0.26 12.91 19.05
C ASN A 230 0.35 11.58 18.59
N GLY A 231 0.07 11.19 17.34
CA GLY A 231 0.72 10.04 16.73
C GLY A 231 2.20 10.30 16.43
N ASP A 232 2.98 9.24 16.33
CA ASP A 232 4.35 9.27 15.84
C ASP A 232 4.36 9.17 14.32
N ARG A 233 5.17 9.98 13.65
CA ARG A 233 5.18 10.03 12.17
C ARG A 233 6.50 10.48 11.60
N THR A 234 6.75 10.03 10.38
CA THR A 234 7.84 10.56 9.54
C THR A 234 7.46 10.52 8.06
N ARG A 235 8.19 11.30 7.27
CA ARG A 235 8.18 11.16 5.81
C ARG A 235 9.46 10.46 5.38
N VAL A 236 9.31 9.37 4.66
CA VAL A 236 10.44 8.57 4.14
C VAL A 236 10.81 9.10 2.75
N PRO A 237 11.99 9.72 2.59
CA PRO A 237 12.48 10.18 1.29
C PRO A 237 13.20 9.03 0.57
N ILE A 238 12.51 8.30 -0.29
CA ILE A 238 13.08 7.11 -0.98
C ILE A 238 14.41 7.44 -1.67
N MET A 239 14.49 8.58 -2.36
CA MET A 239 15.72 8.99 -3.04
C MET A 239 16.83 9.34 -2.06
N GLY A 240 16.50 9.86 -0.88
CA GLY A 240 17.44 10.14 0.21
C GLY A 240 18.06 8.89 0.84
N LEU A 241 17.41 7.74 0.68
CA LEU A 241 17.95 6.43 1.10
C LEU A 241 18.89 5.81 0.07
N GLY A 242 19.24 6.53 -1.00
CA GLY A 242 20.05 6.00 -2.10
C GLY A 242 19.24 5.20 -3.13
N GLY A 243 17.93 5.24 -3.05
CA GLY A 243 17.03 4.62 -4.01
C GLY A 243 17.20 5.23 -5.42
N LYS A 244 17.03 4.37 -6.42
CA LYS A 244 17.08 4.78 -7.85
C LYS A 244 15.71 4.70 -8.51
N SER A 245 14.69 4.38 -7.76
CA SER A 245 13.33 4.19 -8.23
C SER A 245 12.34 4.71 -7.19
N TYR A 246 11.13 5.03 -7.66
CA TYR A 246 10.04 5.54 -6.83
C TYR A 246 9.07 4.41 -6.50
N TRP A 247 8.20 4.60 -5.49
CA TRP A 247 7.15 3.64 -5.17
C TRP A 247 6.18 3.36 -6.35
N SER A 248 6.15 4.23 -7.36
CA SER A 248 5.33 4.08 -8.57
C SER A 248 6.08 3.52 -9.78
N THR A 249 7.37 3.28 -9.69
CA THR A 249 8.18 2.85 -10.85
C THR A 249 8.75 1.45 -10.75
N THR A 250 8.91 0.94 -9.52
CA THR A 250 9.33 -0.44 -9.25
C THR A 250 8.60 -0.97 -8.02
N PHE A 251 8.62 -2.29 -7.85
CA PHE A 251 8.17 -2.90 -6.62
C PHE A 251 9.12 -2.56 -5.48
N HIS A 252 8.56 -2.27 -4.31
CA HIS A 252 9.27 -2.11 -3.06
C HIS A 252 8.60 -2.91 -1.95
N THR A 253 9.35 -3.24 -0.93
CA THR A 253 8.87 -3.91 0.28
C THR A 253 8.68 -2.87 1.38
N TYR A 254 7.52 -2.85 1.98
CA TYR A 254 7.15 -1.99 3.09
C TYR A 254 6.80 -2.84 4.28
N ALA A 255 7.40 -2.58 5.44
CA ALA A 255 7.18 -3.43 6.59
C ALA A 255 7.19 -2.69 7.92
N VAL A 256 6.58 -3.33 8.93
CA VAL A 256 6.65 -2.94 10.33
C VAL A 256 7.00 -4.15 11.20
N TYR A 257 7.95 -3.97 12.09
CA TYR A 257 8.16 -4.81 13.26
C TYR A 257 7.52 -4.17 14.47
N ALA A 258 6.61 -4.84 15.13
CA ALA A 258 6.07 -4.42 16.43
C ALA A 258 6.55 -5.42 17.49
N GLY A 259 7.44 -4.96 18.35
CA GLY A 259 7.99 -5.73 19.46
C GLY A 259 7.44 -5.23 20.80
N TYR A 260 7.88 -5.85 21.90
CA TYR A 260 7.45 -5.42 23.26
C TYR A 260 7.95 -4.03 23.66
N LYS A 261 9.06 -3.56 23.08
CA LYS A 261 9.69 -2.29 23.43
C LYS A 261 9.58 -1.25 22.35
N GLU A 262 9.79 -1.65 21.11
CA GLU A 262 9.91 -0.75 19.95
C GLU A 262 9.06 -1.25 18.79
N THR A 263 8.47 -0.29 18.09
CA THR A 263 7.84 -0.45 16.79
C THR A 263 8.78 0.17 15.75
N ILE A 264 9.16 -0.60 14.71
CA ILE A 264 10.19 -0.23 13.75
C ILE A 264 9.66 -0.43 12.33
N TYR A 265 9.81 0.58 11.50
CA TYR A 265 9.36 0.56 10.11
C TYR A 265 10.53 0.39 9.16
N TYR A 266 10.27 -0.35 8.07
CA TYR A 266 11.29 -0.69 7.08
C TYR A 266 10.81 -0.39 5.66
N PHE A 267 11.74 0.06 4.83
CA PHE A 267 11.64 0.17 3.38
C PHE A 267 12.76 -0.63 2.75
N ASP A 268 12.43 -1.62 1.91
CA ASP A 268 13.40 -2.54 1.29
C ASP A 268 14.42 -3.10 2.32
N ASN A 269 13.94 -3.49 3.50
CA ASN A 269 14.71 -3.99 4.64
C ASN A 269 15.65 -2.96 5.32
N ILE A 270 15.57 -1.69 4.94
CA ILE A 270 16.27 -0.59 5.60
C ILE A 270 15.34 0.00 6.65
N GLU A 271 15.79 0.11 7.88
CA GLU A 271 15.05 0.82 8.92
C GLU A 271 14.91 2.29 8.57
N VAL A 272 13.67 2.80 8.59
CA VAL A 272 13.36 4.18 8.22
C VAL A 272 12.75 4.99 9.35
N PHE A 273 12.16 4.32 10.34
CA PHE A 273 11.57 4.97 11.50
C PHE A 273 11.40 4.01 12.65
N ARG A 274 11.44 4.52 13.88
CA ARG A 274 11.07 3.78 15.09
C ARG A 274 10.50 4.68 16.19
N HIS A 275 9.70 4.07 17.04
CA HIS A 275 9.18 4.68 18.26
C HIS A 275 8.95 3.61 19.34
N PRO A 276 8.77 3.98 20.62
CA PRO A 276 8.38 3.03 21.65
C PRO A 276 7.03 2.38 21.33
N THR A 277 6.92 1.07 21.52
CA THR A 277 5.64 0.38 21.38
C THR A 277 4.68 0.78 22.49
N THR A 278 3.47 1.14 22.13
CA THR A 278 2.42 1.52 23.09
C THR A 278 1.89 0.31 23.86
N ASP A 279 1.16 0.57 24.94
CA ASP A 279 0.47 -0.49 25.69
C ASP A 279 -0.64 -1.14 24.86
N ASP A 280 -1.33 -0.36 24.04
CA ASP A 280 -2.39 -0.90 23.17
C ASP A 280 -1.84 -1.88 22.14
N THR A 281 -0.76 -1.54 21.44
CA THR A 281 -0.08 -2.47 20.52
C THR A 281 0.47 -3.70 21.26
N ARG A 282 1.00 -3.56 22.48
CA ARG A 282 1.50 -4.70 23.26
C ARG A 282 0.40 -5.68 23.66
N ASN A 283 -0.77 -5.17 23.99
CA ASN A 283 -1.83 -5.97 24.61
C ASN A 283 -2.84 -6.52 23.59
N ASN A 284 -3.03 -5.84 22.48
CA ASN A 284 -4.04 -6.19 21.48
C ASN A 284 -3.41 -6.72 20.18
N PRO A 285 -4.01 -7.74 19.55
CA PRO A 285 -3.55 -8.20 18.25
C PRO A 285 -3.96 -7.20 17.15
N HIS A 286 -3.23 -7.23 16.05
CA HIS A 286 -3.42 -6.40 14.87
C HIS A 286 -3.93 -7.19 13.69
N ILE A 287 -4.84 -6.63 12.93
CA ILE A 287 -5.15 -7.02 11.55
C ILE A 287 -4.31 -6.18 10.60
N PHE A 288 -4.20 -6.61 9.35
CA PHE A 288 -3.64 -5.78 8.30
C PHE A 288 -4.66 -5.46 7.20
N LEU A 289 -4.43 -4.34 6.53
CA LEU A 289 -5.20 -3.89 5.39
C LEU A 289 -4.25 -3.40 4.29
N ALA A 290 -4.66 -3.58 3.03
CA ALA A 290 -3.98 -3.00 1.88
C ALA A 290 -5.02 -2.41 0.93
N ASN A 291 -4.77 -1.22 0.40
CA ASN A 291 -5.75 -0.53 -0.45
C ASN A 291 -5.11 0.39 -1.47
N LEU A 292 -5.90 0.68 -2.50
CA LEU A 292 -5.69 1.81 -3.39
C LEU A 292 -6.83 2.82 -3.20
N ALA A 293 -6.79 3.62 -2.15
CA ALA A 293 -7.80 4.67 -1.97
C ALA A 293 -7.61 5.79 -3.00
N ILE A 294 -8.70 6.48 -3.33
CA ILE A 294 -8.71 7.63 -4.25
C ILE A 294 -9.35 8.82 -3.57
N GLY A 295 -8.66 9.96 -3.56
CA GLY A 295 -9.11 11.18 -2.87
C GLY A 295 -8.93 11.09 -1.36
N GLY A 296 -9.66 11.91 -0.61
CA GLY A 296 -9.59 11.95 0.86
C GLY A 296 -8.48 12.83 1.44
N ASN A 297 -7.52 13.23 0.65
CA ASN A 297 -6.54 14.25 1.01
C ASN A 297 -6.95 15.62 0.44
N PRO A 298 -6.27 16.72 0.80
CA PRO A 298 -6.66 18.06 0.34
C PRO A 298 -6.42 18.32 -1.15
N PHE A 299 -5.96 17.32 -1.92
CA PHE A 299 -5.62 17.47 -3.32
C PHE A 299 -6.71 16.93 -4.23
N PRO A 300 -6.95 17.57 -5.38
CA PRO A 300 -7.95 17.11 -6.34
C PRO A 300 -7.57 15.74 -6.93
N VAL A 301 -8.57 14.97 -7.31
CA VAL A 301 -8.39 13.73 -8.06
C VAL A 301 -8.22 14.06 -9.53
N ASP A 302 -7.06 13.69 -10.09
CA ASP A 302 -6.72 13.83 -11.51
C ASP A 302 -5.96 12.59 -11.99
N LEU A 303 -6.70 11.66 -12.59
CA LEU A 303 -6.16 10.40 -13.09
C LEU A 303 -6.04 10.38 -14.62
N GLU A 304 -6.17 11.52 -15.31
CA GLU A 304 -6.14 11.60 -16.77
C GLU A 304 -4.87 10.97 -17.37
N ARG A 305 -3.72 11.11 -16.69
CA ARG A 305 -2.44 10.51 -17.13
C ARG A 305 -2.48 8.98 -17.28
N TYR A 306 -3.46 8.31 -16.66
CA TYR A 306 -3.65 6.86 -16.71
C TYR A 306 -5.03 6.48 -17.30
N GLY A 307 -5.60 7.32 -18.13
CA GLY A 307 -6.90 7.07 -18.75
C GLY A 307 -8.06 7.09 -17.78
N ASN A 308 -8.03 7.98 -16.80
CA ASN A 308 -9.03 8.12 -15.73
C ASN A 308 -9.17 6.90 -14.80
N GLY A 309 -8.08 6.18 -14.63
CA GLY A 309 -7.96 5.07 -13.69
C GLY A 309 -6.62 5.06 -12.97
N SER A 310 -6.44 4.08 -12.10
CA SER A 310 -5.16 3.81 -11.44
C SER A 310 -5.11 2.33 -11.06
N ASP A 311 -3.92 1.77 -11.04
CA ASP A 311 -3.68 0.38 -10.66
C ASP A 311 -2.61 0.26 -9.57
N MET A 312 -2.83 -0.68 -8.66
CA MET A 312 -1.85 -1.16 -7.70
C MET A 312 -1.67 -2.66 -7.91
N TYR A 313 -0.44 -3.13 -7.93
CA TYR A 313 -0.12 -4.56 -8.02
C TYR A 313 0.60 -4.98 -6.76
N ILE A 314 0.04 -5.93 -6.04
CA ILE A 314 0.64 -6.53 -4.84
C ILE A 314 1.25 -7.87 -5.24
N ASP A 315 2.55 -8.02 -4.99
CA ASP A 315 3.30 -9.25 -5.26
C ASP A 315 3.12 -10.27 -4.13
N TYR A 316 3.21 -9.80 -2.89
CA TYR A 316 2.93 -10.63 -1.73
C TYR A 316 2.59 -9.82 -0.48
N ILE A 317 1.94 -10.51 0.47
CA ILE A 317 1.80 -10.09 1.85
C ILE A 317 2.33 -11.23 2.73
N ARG A 318 3.23 -10.94 3.68
CA ARG A 318 3.82 -11.91 4.59
C ARG A 318 3.82 -11.39 6.01
N VAL A 319 3.48 -12.27 6.95
CA VAL A 319 3.54 -11.95 8.39
C VAL A 319 4.36 -13.01 9.09
N TYR A 320 5.26 -12.54 9.91
CA TYR A 320 6.10 -13.35 10.80
C TYR A 320 5.75 -13.00 12.23
N ALA A 321 5.59 -14.03 13.08
CA ALA A 321 5.32 -13.88 14.51
C ALA A 321 5.90 -15.05 15.29
N GLU A 322 5.88 -14.98 16.62
CA GLU A 322 6.27 -16.13 17.47
C GLU A 322 5.31 -17.27 17.31
N LYS A 323 4.00 -16.97 17.20
CA LYS A 323 2.91 -17.93 17.08
C LYS A 323 1.91 -17.46 16.04
N GLU A 324 1.36 -18.43 15.30
CA GLU A 324 0.14 -18.24 14.54
C GLU A 324 -1.02 -18.04 15.52
N LEU A 325 -1.78 -16.96 15.35
CA LEU A 325 -3.05 -16.80 16.06
C LEU A 325 -4.13 -17.46 15.22
N LYS A 326 -4.49 -18.71 15.59
CA LYS A 326 -5.63 -19.40 15.04
C LYS A 326 -6.88 -18.90 15.76
N ASP A 327 -7.86 -18.46 14.98
CA ASP A 327 -9.22 -18.18 15.42
C ASP A 327 -9.34 -17.17 16.56
N PHE A 328 -9.05 -15.91 16.31
CA PHE A 328 -9.67 -14.86 17.09
C PHE A 328 -11.14 -14.75 16.63
N SER A 329 -11.98 -15.66 17.16
CA SER A 329 -13.41 -15.66 16.91
C SER A 329 -14.16 -14.52 17.63
N SER A 330 -13.45 -13.68 18.33
CA SER A 330 -13.99 -12.49 18.99
C SER A 330 -13.05 -11.33 18.78
N PRO A 331 -13.55 -10.14 18.40
CA PRO A 331 -12.75 -8.95 18.43
C PRO A 331 -12.17 -8.76 19.84
N PRO A 332 -10.96 -8.20 19.98
CA PRO A 332 -10.46 -7.87 21.30
C PRO A 332 -11.53 -7.07 22.02
N PRO A 333 -11.75 -7.34 23.33
CA PRO A 333 -12.71 -6.58 24.10
C PRO A 333 -12.36 -5.10 23.95
N ALA A 334 -13.37 -4.28 23.64
CA ALA A 334 -13.21 -2.84 23.61
C ALA A 334 -12.48 -2.43 24.90
N THR A 335 -11.30 -1.82 24.77
CA THR A 335 -10.54 -1.36 25.92
C THR A 335 -11.45 -0.48 26.73
N LYS A 336 -11.74 -0.88 27.97
CA LYS A 336 -12.60 -0.08 28.83
C LYS A 336 -12.01 1.32 28.87
N ALA A 337 -12.77 2.30 28.41
CA ALA A 337 -12.42 3.68 28.61
C ALA A 337 -12.06 3.85 30.09
N HIS A 338 -10.82 4.18 30.39
CA HIS A 338 -10.45 4.59 31.71
C HIS A 338 -11.28 5.85 31.99
N LYS A 339 -12.25 5.68 32.92
CA LYS A 339 -13.04 6.79 33.45
C LYS A 339 -12.13 7.72 34.22
#